data_208f7f7e21dac77be5cdb61ee08e47b8
#
_entry.id   208f7f7e21dac77be5cdb61ee08e47b8
#
_cell.length_a   1.000
_cell.length_b   1.000
_cell.length_c   1.000
_cell.angle_alpha   90.00
_cell.angle_beta   90.00
_cell.angle_gamma   90.00
#
_symmetry.space_group_name_H-M   'P 1'
#
loop_
_entity.id
_entity.type
_entity.pdbx_description
1 polymer ?
#
loop_
_entity_poly.entity_id
_entity_poly.type
_entity_poly.pdbx_seq_one_letter_code
_entity_poly.pdbx_strand_id
1 'polypeptide(L)'
;MQQVTNILKGNKLDAIICVAGGWAGGNAAHKDFVKNSELMWKQSVWSSVIAASIAAHHLKEGGFLSLTGAKAALAGTPGMIGYGMAKAAVHQLTKSLATKDSGFPKDSLVVSILPVTLDTPMNRKWMPNADTSKWTSLEFVAE
;
A
#
# COMPACT_ATOMS: atom_id res chain seq x y z
N MET A 1 7.55 13.41 -10.95
CA MET A 1 7.48 12.96 -12.37
C MET A 1 8.76 13.30 -13.14
N GLN A 2 9.16 14.58 -13.26
CA GLN A 2 10.35 15.00 -14.03
C GLN A 2 11.61 14.20 -13.69
N GLN A 3 11.92 13.98 -12.40
CA GLN A 3 13.10 13.22 -11.99
C GLN A 3 13.06 11.75 -12.47
N VAL A 4 11.90 11.10 -12.38
CA VAL A 4 11.73 9.72 -12.87
C VAL A 4 11.96 9.65 -14.38
N THR A 5 11.35 10.57 -15.13
CA THR A 5 11.55 10.67 -16.58
C THR A 5 13.04 10.83 -16.95
N ASN A 6 13.75 11.70 -16.22
CA ASN A 6 15.17 11.93 -16.44
C ASN A 6 16.04 10.69 -16.16
N ILE A 7 15.71 9.92 -15.11
CA ILE A 7 16.42 8.69 -14.76
C ILE A 7 16.16 7.62 -15.80
N LEU A 8 14.91 7.45 -16.23
CA LEU A 8 14.52 6.40 -17.18
C LEU A 8 15.04 6.65 -18.61
N LYS A 9 15.30 7.92 -18.99
CA LYS A 9 15.84 8.28 -20.32
C LYS A 9 15.07 7.64 -21.48
N GLY A 10 13.73 7.61 -21.36
CA GLY A 10 12.84 7.00 -22.36
C GLY A 10 12.60 5.50 -22.19
N ASN A 11 13.30 4.81 -21.31
CA ASN A 11 13.01 3.41 -21.00
C ASN A 11 11.70 3.29 -20.23
N LYS A 12 11.05 2.15 -20.36
CA LYS A 12 9.85 1.77 -19.61
C LYS A 12 10.17 0.75 -18.53
N LEU A 13 9.36 0.73 -17.49
CA LEU A 13 9.49 -0.19 -16.36
C LEU A 13 8.68 -1.48 -16.61
N ASP A 14 9.22 -2.61 -16.20
CA ASP A 14 8.51 -3.90 -16.23
C ASP A 14 7.55 -3.99 -15.02
N ALA A 15 7.98 -3.49 -13.88
CA ALA A 15 7.21 -3.53 -12.63
C ALA A 15 7.46 -2.32 -11.74
N ILE A 16 6.44 -1.99 -10.94
CA ILE A 16 6.53 -1.05 -9.80
C ILE A 16 5.97 -1.76 -8.58
N ILE A 17 6.77 -1.83 -7.51
CA ILE A 17 6.38 -2.46 -6.25
C ILE A 17 6.42 -1.38 -5.17
N CYS A 18 5.24 -0.94 -4.72
CA CYS A 18 5.10 0.08 -3.69
C CYS A 18 4.88 -0.57 -2.32
N VAL A 19 5.94 -0.67 -1.55
CA VAL A 19 5.92 -1.18 -0.16
C VAL A 19 5.89 -0.07 0.89
N ALA A 20 5.73 1.18 0.45
CA ALA A 20 5.63 2.32 1.35
C ALA A 20 4.35 2.25 2.18
N GLY A 21 4.47 2.54 3.47
CA GLY A 21 3.36 2.52 4.40
C GLY A 21 3.83 2.73 5.83
N GLY A 22 2.89 2.67 6.74
CA GLY A 22 3.14 2.78 8.18
C GLY A 22 1.92 2.34 8.97
N TRP A 23 2.01 2.50 10.28
CA TRP A 23 0.92 2.17 11.19
C TRP A 23 0.76 3.23 12.28
N ALA A 24 -0.46 3.60 12.57
CA ALA A 24 -0.83 4.36 13.74
C ALA A 24 -2.20 3.89 14.23
N GLY A 25 -2.31 3.67 15.53
CA GLY A 25 -3.55 3.28 16.20
C GLY A 25 -4.43 4.49 16.54
N GLY A 26 -5.55 4.19 17.18
CA GLY A 26 -6.47 5.16 17.72
C GLY A 26 -7.90 4.96 17.25
N ASN A 27 -8.83 5.05 18.22
CA ASN A 27 -10.28 5.15 17.96
C ASN A 27 -10.66 6.63 17.76
N ALA A 28 -11.93 6.89 17.50
CA ALA A 28 -12.43 8.25 17.24
C ALA A 28 -12.26 9.22 18.42
N ALA A 29 -12.19 8.72 19.65
CA ALA A 29 -11.99 9.53 20.86
C ALA A 29 -10.49 9.73 21.21
N HIS A 30 -9.59 9.10 20.47
CA HIS A 30 -8.15 9.24 20.73
C HIS A 30 -7.67 10.67 20.44
N LYS A 31 -6.89 11.25 21.36
CA LYS A 31 -6.42 12.65 21.25
C LYS A 31 -5.68 12.96 19.95
N ASP A 32 -4.96 11.99 19.41
CA ASP A 32 -4.20 12.13 18.17
C ASP A 32 -4.93 11.54 16.94
N PHE A 33 -6.24 11.29 17.01
CA PHE A 33 -6.99 10.62 15.95
C PHE A 33 -6.82 11.30 14.59
N VAL A 34 -7.01 12.62 14.53
CA VAL A 34 -6.88 13.39 13.29
C VAL A 34 -5.45 13.36 12.77
N LYS A 35 -4.47 13.59 13.65
CA LYS A 35 -3.05 13.55 13.33
C LYS A 35 -2.60 12.18 12.80
N ASN A 36 -3.03 11.12 13.47
CA ASN A 36 -2.72 9.76 13.06
C ASN A 36 -3.38 9.40 11.72
N SER A 37 -4.61 9.85 11.49
CA SER A 37 -5.30 9.66 10.21
C SER A 37 -4.57 10.38 9.07
N GLU A 38 -4.13 11.63 9.28
CA GLU A 38 -3.32 12.37 8.30
C GLU A 38 -2.00 11.65 8.00
N LEU A 39 -1.32 11.16 9.04
CA LEU A 39 -0.08 10.40 8.88
C LEU A 39 -0.29 9.13 8.03
N MET A 40 -1.35 8.36 8.31
CA MET A 40 -1.68 7.16 7.56
C MET A 40 -2.02 7.48 6.10
N TRP A 41 -2.72 8.59 5.87
CA TRP A 41 -3.01 9.07 4.53
C TRP A 41 -1.75 9.38 3.74
N LYS A 42 -0.82 10.13 4.34
CA LYS A 42 0.47 10.48 3.73
C LYS A 42 1.31 9.24 3.42
N GLN A 43 1.42 8.32 4.37
CA GLN A 43 2.30 7.14 4.25
C GLN A 43 1.75 6.05 3.34
N SER A 44 0.44 5.87 3.25
CA SER A 44 -0.17 4.77 2.49
C SER A 44 -0.89 5.24 1.23
N VAL A 45 -1.73 6.27 1.31
CA VAL A 45 -2.53 6.70 0.16
C VAL A 45 -1.69 7.50 -0.83
N TRP A 46 -1.00 8.53 -0.38
CA TRP A 46 -0.18 9.36 -1.27
C TRP A 46 0.96 8.58 -1.92
N SER A 47 1.64 7.70 -1.19
CA SER A 47 2.67 6.84 -1.77
C SER A 47 2.11 5.94 -2.87
N SER A 48 0.93 5.35 -2.66
CA SER A 48 0.25 4.50 -3.64
C SER A 48 -0.22 5.30 -4.86
N VAL A 49 -0.76 6.51 -4.66
CA VAL A 49 -1.17 7.42 -5.75
C VAL A 49 0.03 7.85 -6.59
N ILE A 50 1.16 8.16 -5.96
CA ILE A 50 2.41 8.51 -6.67
C ILE A 50 2.90 7.30 -7.48
N ALA A 51 2.92 6.10 -6.89
CA ALA A 51 3.31 4.88 -7.59
C ALA A 51 2.40 4.61 -8.80
N ALA A 52 1.09 4.78 -8.64
CA ALA A 52 0.12 4.65 -9.71
C ALA A 52 0.34 5.68 -10.82
N SER A 53 0.61 6.93 -10.47
CA SER A 53 0.92 7.97 -11.45
C SER A 53 2.21 7.67 -12.24
N ILE A 54 3.25 7.17 -11.57
CA ILE A 54 4.48 6.73 -12.24
C ILE A 54 4.17 5.56 -13.17
N ALA A 55 3.38 4.59 -12.73
CA ALA A 55 3.01 3.43 -13.52
C ALA A 55 2.25 3.81 -14.80
N ALA A 56 1.24 4.68 -14.69
CA ALA A 56 0.48 5.14 -15.84
C ALA A 56 1.35 5.76 -16.95
N HIS A 57 2.45 6.44 -16.58
CA HIS A 57 3.32 7.12 -17.55
C HIS A 57 4.53 6.30 -17.98
N HIS A 58 5.02 5.40 -17.14
CA HIS A 58 6.32 4.77 -17.33
C HIS A 58 6.32 3.23 -17.35
N LEU A 59 5.20 2.59 -17.04
CA LEU A 59 5.09 1.14 -17.13
C LEU A 59 4.99 0.70 -18.59
N LYS A 60 5.51 -0.48 -18.90
CA LYS A 60 5.30 -1.14 -20.20
C LYS A 60 3.86 -1.64 -20.34
N GLU A 61 3.39 -1.87 -21.56
CA GLU A 61 2.24 -2.74 -21.79
C GLU A 61 2.52 -4.13 -21.20
N GLY A 62 1.52 -4.75 -20.57
CA GLY A 62 1.70 -6.00 -19.84
C GLY A 62 2.51 -5.88 -18.54
N GLY A 63 2.86 -4.66 -18.11
CA GLY A 63 3.63 -4.43 -16.91
C GLY A 63 2.85 -4.64 -15.62
N PHE A 64 3.52 -4.52 -14.48
CA PHE A 64 2.99 -4.90 -13.18
C PHE A 64 3.08 -3.77 -12.15
N LEU A 65 1.97 -3.49 -11.46
CA LEU A 65 1.95 -2.61 -10.28
C LEU A 65 1.46 -3.39 -9.06
N SER A 66 2.28 -3.47 -8.01
CA SER A 66 1.88 -3.97 -6.69
C SER A 66 1.76 -2.83 -5.69
N LEU A 67 0.63 -2.79 -4.97
CA LEU A 67 0.37 -1.87 -3.86
C LEU A 67 0.22 -2.65 -2.55
N THR A 68 0.41 -1.98 -1.42
CA THR A 68 0.28 -2.62 -0.10
C THR A 68 -1.00 -2.19 0.60
N GLY A 69 -2.02 -3.04 0.52
CA GLY A 69 -3.23 -2.96 1.31
C GLY A 69 -3.05 -3.52 2.73
N ALA A 70 -4.13 -4.04 3.30
CA ALA A 70 -4.13 -4.78 4.56
C ALA A 70 -5.40 -5.62 4.69
N LYS A 71 -5.29 -6.88 5.14
CA LYS A 71 -6.46 -7.73 5.41
C LYS A 71 -7.43 -7.10 6.42
N ALA A 72 -6.90 -6.42 7.43
CA ALA A 72 -7.70 -5.75 8.45
C ALA A 72 -8.68 -4.71 7.86
N ALA A 73 -8.33 -4.05 6.77
CA ALA A 73 -9.15 -3.03 6.13
C ALA A 73 -10.30 -3.61 5.26
N LEU A 74 -10.49 -4.91 5.24
CA LEU A 74 -11.69 -5.55 4.70
C LEU A 74 -12.89 -5.48 5.65
N ALA A 75 -12.67 -5.09 6.90
CA ALA A 75 -13.69 -4.93 7.94
C ALA A 75 -13.47 -3.62 8.71
N GLY A 76 -14.33 -3.34 9.69
CA GLY A 76 -14.16 -2.20 10.59
C GLY A 76 -12.92 -2.34 11.46
N THR A 77 -12.18 -1.24 11.66
CA THR A 77 -10.93 -1.19 12.43
C THR A 77 -11.04 -0.21 13.61
N PRO A 78 -11.87 -0.48 14.63
CA PRO A 78 -12.21 0.51 15.67
C PRO A 78 -10.98 0.98 16.50
N GLY A 79 -9.95 0.15 16.65
CA GLY A 79 -8.73 0.51 17.35
C GLY A 79 -7.65 1.20 16.49
N MET A 80 -7.86 1.31 15.17
CA MET A 80 -6.91 1.91 14.23
C MET A 80 -7.65 2.49 13.01
N ILE A 81 -8.59 3.40 13.27
CA ILE A 81 -9.53 3.89 12.25
C ILE A 81 -8.79 4.55 11.08
N GLY A 82 -7.84 5.45 11.37
CA GLY A 82 -7.06 6.14 10.33
C GLY A 82 -6.28 5.18 9.43
N TYR A 83 -5.70 4.13 10.02
CA TYR A 83 -5.02 3.08 9.26
C TYR A 83 -5.99 2.32 8.35
N GLY A 84 -7.12 1.85 8.90
CA GLY A 84 -8.13 1.12 8.13
C GLY A 84 -8.67 1.92 6.96
N MET A 85 -9.01 3.21 7.19
CA MET A 85 -9.44 4.12 6.12
C MET A 85 -8.38 4.24 5.01
N ALA A 86 -7.12 4.47 5.38
CA ALA A 86 -6.05 4.62 4.39
C ALA A 86 -5.82 3.34 3.58
N LYS A 87 -5.85 2.17 4.22
CA LYS A 87 -5.70 0.89 3.52
C LYS A 87 -6.92 0.54 2.66
N ALA A 88 -8.13 0.87 3.09
CA ALA A 88 -9.33 0.75 2.27
C ALA A 88 -9.27 1.66 1.02
N ALA A 89 -8.71 2.87 1.16
CA ALA A 89 -8.47 3.75 0.02
C ALA A 89 -7.48 3.13 -0.99
N VAL A 90 -6.42 2.45 -0.52
CA VAL A 90 -5.49 1.71 -1.39
C VAL A 90 -6.21 0.55 -2.10
N HIS A 91 -7.09 -0.19 -1.41
CA HIS A 91 -7.90 -1.24 -2.04
C HIS A 91 -8.79 -0.66 -3.14
N GLN A 92 -9.44 0.48 -2.88
CA GLN A 92 -10.30 1.14 -3.88
C GLN A 92 -9.47 1.64 -5.06
N LEU A 93 -8.29 2.22 -4.82
CA LEU A 93 -7.37 2.65 -5.86
C LEU A 93 -7.01 1.46 -6.77
N THR A 94 -6.60 0.32 -6.18
CA THR A 94 -6.26 -0.90 -6.92
C THR A 94 -7.39 -1.35 -7.82
N LYS A 95 -8.63 -1.41 -7.29
CA LYS A 95 -9.82 -1.79 -8.06
C LYS A 95 -10.05 -0.84 -9.24
N SER A 96 -9.93 0.47 -9.01
CA SER A 96 -10.13 1.48 -10.04
C SER A 96 -9.09 1.38 -11.15
N LEU A 97 -7.81 1.16 -10.78
CA LEU A 97 -6.72 1.03 -11.76
C LEU A 97 -6.80 -0.26 -12.59
N ALA A 98 -7.38 -1.32 -12.03
CA ALA A 98 -7.58 -2.60 -12.72
C ALA A 98 -8.78 -2.59 -13.68
N THR A 99 -9.59 -1.53 -13.71
CA THR A 99 -10.72 -1.43 -14.63
C THR A 99 -10.30 -0.86 -15.97
N LYS A 100 -11.10 -1.17 -17.02
CA LYS A 100 -10.94 -0.58 -18.34
C LYS A 100 -11.02 0.95 -18.25
N ASP A 101 -10.30 1.64 -19.11
CA ASP A 101 -10.27 3.10 -19.22
C ASP A 101 -9.68 3.83 -17.97
N SER A 102 -8.96 3.11 -17.13
CA SER A 102 -8.27 3.68 -15.96
C SER A 102 -7.07 4.57 -16.29
N GLY A 103 -6.65 4.65 -17.55
CA GLY A 103 -5.45 5.36 -17.99
C GLY A 103 -4.15 4.56 -17.84
N PHE A 104 -4.24 3.29 -17.48
CA PHE A 104 -3.09 2.40 -17.39
C PHE A 104 -2.69 1.84 -18.77
N PRO A 105 -1.41 1.48 -18.96
CA PRO A 105 -0.96 0.81 -20.17
C PRO A 105 -1.74 -0.50 -20.38
N LYS A 106 -1.94 -0.83 -21.66
CA LYS A 106 -2.71 -2.00 -22.05
C LYS A 106 -2.15 -3.29 -21.41
N ASP A 107 -3.05 -4.20 -21.04
CA ASP A 107 -2.74 -5.52 -20.48
C ASP A 107 -1.89 -5.48 -19.19
N SER A 108 -1.79 -4.33 -18.52
CA SER A 108 -1.10 -4.20 -17.23
C SER A 108 -1.85 -4.92 -16.12
N LEU A 109 -1.10 -5.56 -15.23
CA LEU A 109 -1.63 -6.18 -14.02
C LEU A 109 -1.45 -5.23 -12.82
N VAL A 110 -2.56 -4.94 -12.13
CA VAL A 110 -2.57 -4.14 -10.89
C VAL A 110 -3.12 -4.98 -9.75
N VAL A 111 -2.32 -5.16 -8.72
CA VAL A 111 -2.72 -5.94 -7.54
C VAL A 111 -2.45 -5.17 -6.25
N SER A 112 -3.15 -5.56 -5.20
CA SER A 112 -2.82 -5.16 -3.83
C SER A 112 -2.62 -6.41 -2.99
N ILE A 113 -1.45 -6.55 -2.39
CA ILE A 113 -1.23 -7.56 -1.36
C ILE A 113 -1.93 -7.09 -0.08
N LEU A 114 -2.56 -8.03 0.64
CA LEU A 114 -3.31 -7.76 1.87
C LEU A 114 -2.70 -8.55 3.05
N PRO A 115 -1.53 -8.14 3.55
CA PRO A 115 -0.91 -8.87 4.64
C PRO A 115 -1.78 -8.85 5.90
N VAL A 116 -1.68 -9.91 6.68
CA VAL A 116 -1.98 -9.88 8.12
C VAL A 116 -0.78 -9.24 8.85
N THR A 117 -0.55 -9.57 10.12
CA THR A 117 0.64 -9.06 10.80
C THR A 117 1.89 -9.70 10.19
N LEU A 118 2.80 -8.87 9.69
CA LEU A 118 4.09 -9.32 9.17
C LEU A 118 5.07 -9.56 10.34
N ASP A 119 5.86 -10.62 10.25
CA ASP A 119 6.89 -10.92 11.23
C ASP A 119 8.12 -10.02 10.99
N THR A 120 8.08 -8.83 11.58
CA THR A 120 9.14 -7.83 11.48
C THR A 120 9.72 -7.51 12.86
N PRO A 121 11.00 -7.08 12.94
CA PRO A 121 11.58 -6.60 14.19
C PRO A 121 10.75 -5.48 14.84
N MET A 122 10.14 -4.61 14.04
CA MET A 122 9.28 -3.54 14.53
C MET A 122 8.02 -4.10 15.18
N ASN A 123 7.31 -5.03 14.53
CA ASN A 123 6.10 -5.63 15.08
C ASN A 123 6.40 -6.46 16.33
N ARG A 124 7.51 -7.20 16.37
CA ARG A 124 7.96 -7.92 17.55
C ARG A 124 8.24 -6.96 18.74
N LYS A 125 8.84 -5.79 18.47
CA LYS A 125 9.10 -4.77 19.48
C LYS A 125 7.82 -4.16 20.05
N TRP A 126 6.82 -3.87 19.19
CA TRP A 126 5.57 -3.24 19.60
C TRP A 126 4.56 -4.20 20.20
N MET A 127 4.67 -5.49 19.91
CA MET A 127 3.76 -6.54 20.37
C MET A 127 4.53 -7.72 20.98
N PRO A 128 5.32 -7.49 22.08
CA PRO A 128 6.24 -8.50 22.61
C PRO A 128 5.53 -9.75 23.17
N ASN A 129 4.26 -9.62 23.55
CA ASN A 129 3.45 -10.70 24.11
C ASN A 129 2.47 -11.33 23.10
N ALA A 130 2.55 -10.96 21.82
CA ALA A 130 1.65 -11.52 20.81
C ALA A 130 2.08 -12.94 20.41
N ASP A 131 1.10 -13.77 20.07
CA ASP A 131 1.36 -15.06 19.42
C ASP A 131 1.85 -14.82 17.99
N THR A 132 3.14 -14.96 17.80
CA THR A 132 3.80 -14.75 16.50
C THR A 132 3.65 -15.95 15.55
N SER A 133 3.14 -17.08 16.00
CA SER A 133 2.97 -18.28 15.18
C SER A 133 2.02 -18.08 13.97
N LYS A 134 1.16 -17.07 14.05
CA LYS A 134 0.19 -16.70 13.01
C LYS A 134 0.64 -15.52 12.15
N TRP A 135 1.84 -15.00 12.39
CA TRP A 135 2.36 -13.89 11.60
C TRP A 135 2.91 -14.39 10.27
N THR A 136 2.83 -13.55 9.28
CA THR A 136 3.34 -13.85 7.94
C THR A 136 4.83 -13.50 7.88
N SER A 137 5.67 -14.46 7.48
CA SER A 137 7.10 -14.20 7.28
C SER A 137 7.34 -13.25 6.10
N LEU A 138 8.48 -12.57 6.11
CA LEU A 138 8.84 -11.66 5.01
C LEU A 138 9.19 -12.44 3.74
N GLU A 139 9.80 -13.61 3.90
CA GLU A 139 10.14 -14.53 2.81
C GLU A 139 8.89 -14.94 2.04
N PHE A 140 7.83 -15.37 2.74
CA PHE A 140 6.56 -15.75 2.11
C PHE A 140 5.93 -14.62 1.29
N VAL A 141 6.15 -13.37 1.68
CA VAL A 141 5.62 -12.21 0.91
C VAL A 141 6.48 -11.90 -0.31
N ALA A 142 7.76 -12.26 -0.28
CA ALA A 142 8.73 -11.99 -1.36
C ALA A 142 8.75 -13.07 -2.46
N GLU A 143 8.26 -14.27 -2.15
CA GLU A 143 8.12 -15.40 -3.10
C GLU A 143 6.85 -15.28 -3.96
#